data_e44fa614094db579f22e1270dd9899a9
#
_entry.id   e44fa614094db579f22e1270dd9899a9
#
_cell.length_a   1.000
_cell.length_b   1.000
_cell.length_c   1.000
_cell.angle_alpha   90.00
_cell.angle_beta   90.00
_cell.angle_gamma   90.00
#
_symmetry.space_group_name_H-M   'P 1'
#
loop_
_entity.id
_entity.type
_entity.pdbx_description
1 polymer ?
#
loop_
_entity_poly.entity_id
_entity_poly.type
_entity_poly.pdbx_seq_one_letter_code
_entity_poly.pdbx_strand_id
1 'polypeptide(L)'
;STMAMQVTGTAPATTPPGSAVAINLVAGQGQIPANQGGYKINYVRDLKLIAPFPTNSTYVSSTLSGGTVHATIDTSGGNAAIKVTDRLPGGSTFTLPALTVNVKAGNSGSITTTLAGTSYTNPGLTMVVNAQAGPFAVNVPVSCYPSPAPIFTTTAITPGKAQQAPQPAAPSAPGAFTLLPELGLGQAQ
;
A
#
# COMPACT_ATOMS: atom_id res chain seq x y z
N SER A 1 -14.18 10.66 -9.26
CA SER A 1 -14.38 9.25 -8.90
C SER A 1 -13.42 8.85 -7.79
N THR A 2 -13.74 7.78 -7.09
CA THR A 2 -12.94 7.26 -6.00
C THR A 2 -12.63 5.79 -6.23
N MET A 3 -11.53 5.33 -5.65
CA MET A 3 -11.17 3.92 -5.63
C MET A 3 -11.21 3.44 -4.19
N ALA A 4 -11.88 2.32 -3.95
CA ALA A 4 -11.93 1.70 -2.63
C ALA A 4 -10.93 0.55 -2.58
N MET A 5 -10.16 0.49 -1.51
CA MET A 5 -9.22 -0.60 -1.24
C MET A 5 -9.39 -1.08 0.19
N GLN A 6 -9.05 -2.34 0.40
CA GLN A 6 -9.00 -2.93 1.73
C GLN A 6 -7.64 -3.55 1.96
N VAL A 7 -7.10 -3.33 3.14
CA VAL A 7 -5.85 -3.96 3.58
C VAL A 7 -6.07 -4.52 4.97
N THR A 8 -5.71 -5.78 5.14
CA THR A 8 -5.73 -6.45 6.43
C THR A 8 -4.30 -6.51 6.95
N GLY A 9 -4.06 -5.86 8.09
CA GLY A 9 -2.76 -5.87 8.74
C GLY A 9 -2.75 -6.81 9.93
N THR A 10 -1.62 -7.47 10.14
CA THR A 10 -1.39 -8.34 11.28
C THR A 10 -0.04 -8.00 11.89
N ALA A 11 -0.02 -7.73 13.18
CA ALA A 11 1.20 -7.40 13.93
C ALA A 11 1.00 -7.77 15.40
N PRO A 12 2.09 -7.97 16.17
CA PRO A 12 1.96 -8.16 17.61
C PRO A 12 1.28 -6.96 18.26
N ALA A 13 0.44 -7.20 19.27
CA ALA A 13 -0.21 -6.11 19.99
C ALA A 13 0.80 -5.26 20.78
N THR A 14 1.82 -5.92 21.33
CA THR A 14 2.89 -5.26 22.10
C THR A 14 4.23 -5.87 21.75
N THR A 15 5.28 -5.10 22.03
CA THR A 15 6.67 -5.56 21.87
C THR A 15 7.56 -4.86 22.88
N PRO A 16 8.61 -5.53 23.41
CA PRO A 16 9.64 -4.86 24.17
C PRO A 16 10.48 -3.92 23.27
N PRO A 17 11.10 -2.89 23.85
CA PRO A 17 12.05 -2.08 23.10
C PRO A 17 13.18 -2.91 22.50
N GLY A 18 13.59 -2.60 21.29
CA GLY A 18 14.69 -3.26 20.61
C GLY A 18 14.37 -4.64 20.04
N SER A 19 13.18 -5.16 20.24
CA SER A 19 12.79 -6.48 19.73
C SER A 19 12.46 -6.47 18.24
N ALA A 20 12.65 -7.61 17.59
CA ALA A 20 12.24 -7.81 16.22
C ALA A 20 10.70 -7.91 16.14
N VAL A 21 10.12 -7.24 15.16
CA VAL A 21 8.68 -7.24 14.92
C VAL A 21 8.44 -7.53 13.45
N ALA A 22 7.59 -8.51 13.16
CA ALA A 22 7.13 -8.82 11.82
C ALA A 22 5.71 -8.30 11.63
N ILE A 23 5.50 -7.54 10.56
CA ILE A 23 4.22 -6.94 10.22
C ILE A 23 3.79 -7.50 8.87
N ASN A 24 2.58 -8.01 8.79
CA ASN A 24 2.04 -8.58 7.56
C ASN A 24 0.86 -7.73 7.07
N LEU A 25 0.91 -7.32 5.80
CA LEU A 25 -0.14 -6.52 5.15
C LEU A 25 -0.64 -7.27 3.92
N VAL A 26 -1.94 -7.52 3.87
CA VAL A 26 -2.59 -8.23 2.78
C VAL A 26 -3.67 -7.35 2.18
N ALA A 27 -3.53 -7.01 0.90
CA ALA A 27 -4.54 -6.26 0.17
C ALA A 27 -5.65 -7.21 -0.32
N GLY A 28 -6.87 -6.72 -0.32
CA GLY A 28 -7.99 -7.40 -0.96
C GLY A 28 -7.87 -7.37 -2.48
N GLN A 29 -8.78 -8.07 -3.15
CA GLN A 29 -8.82 -8.10 -4.61
C GLN A 29 -9.12 -6.71 -5.16
N GLY A 30 -8.32 -6.28 -6.14
CA GLY A 30 -8.55 -5.06 -6.89
C GLY A 30 -9.18 -5.35 -8.24
N GLN A 31 -9.77 -4.33 -8.84
CA GLN A 31 -10.37 -4.42 -10.16
C GLN A 31 -9.98 -3.22 -10.99
N ILE A 32 -9.58 -3.49 -12.23
CA ILE A 32 -9.34 -2.45 -13.22
C ILE A 32 -10.65 -2.26 -14.00
N PRO A 33 -11.22 -1.04 -14.04
CA PRO A 33 -12.46 -0.83 -14.80
C PRO A 33 -12.26 -1.15 -16.28
N ALA A 34 -13.28 -1.68 -16.93
CA ALA A 34 -13.25 -1.85 -18.38
C ALA A 34 -13.40 -0.50 -19.10
N ASN A 35 -14.13 0.42 -18.49
CA ASN A 35 -14.38 1.76 -19.01
C ASN A 35 -14.33 2.77 -17.89
N GLN A 36 -13.89 3.98 -18.20
CA GLN A 36 -13.84 5.08 -17.25
C GLN A 36 -14.13 6.38 -17.98
N GLY A 37 -15.13 7.11 -17.53
CA GLY A 37 -15.49 8.39 -18.14
C GLY A 37 -15.87 8.30 -19.62
N GLY A 38 -16.45 7.19 -20.04
CA GLY A 38 -16.82 6.98 -21.43
C GLY A 38 -15.69 6.43 -22.31
N TYR A 39 -14.49 6.27 -21.75
CA TYR A 39 -13.35 5.74 -22.49
C TYR A 39 -13.08 4.30 -22.10
N LYS A 40 -12.74 3.48 -23.09
CA LYS A 40 -12.31 2.11 -22.84
C LYS A 40 -10.91 2.14 -22.22
N ILE A 41 -10.73 1.38 -21.14
CA ILE A 41 -9.42 1.17 -20.53
C ILE A 41 -8.79 -0.05 -21.21
N ASN A 42 -7.67 0.17 -21.88
CA ASN A 42 -6.92 -0.93 -22.50
C ASN A 42 -6.12 -1.68 -21.44
N TYR A 43 -5.37 -0.97 -20.62
CA TYR A 43 -4.61 -1.54 -19.51
C TYR A 43 -4.14 -0.43 -18.56
N VAL A 44 -3.70 -0.85 -17.39
CA VAL A 44 -2.97 -0.03 -16.42
C VAL A 44 -1.55 -0.56 -16.33
N ARG A 45 -0.57 0.30 -16.28
CA ARG A 45 0.83 -0.06 -16.09
C ARG A 45 1.48 0.81 -15.03
N ASP A 46 2.64 0.38 -14.58
CA ASP A 46 3.46 1.11 -13.59
C ASP A 46 2.70 1.43 -12.31
N LEU A 47 1.87 0.49 -11.88
CA LEU A 47 1.18 0.61 -10.60
C LEU A 47 2.20 0.57 -9.48
N LYS A 48 2.20 1.61 -8.65
CA LYS A 48 3.15 1.77 -7.56
C LYS A 48 2.42 2.23 -6.31
N LEU A 49 2.63 1.50 -5.22
CA LEU A 49 2.14 1.87 -3.90
C LEU A 49 3.32 2.25 -3.02
N ILE A 50 3.15 3.30 -2.24
CA ILE A 50 4.18 3.78 -1.33
C ILE A 50 3.69 3.57 0.10
N ALA A 51 4.43 2.77 0.86
CA ALA A 51 4.19 2.55 2.27
C ALA A 51 5.36 3.15 3.06
N PRO A 52 5.12 4.14 3.93
CA PRO A 52 6.15 4.63 4.80
C PRO A 52 6.70 3.50 5.67
N PHE A 53 7.96 3.57 6.04
CA PHE A 53 8.49 2.65 7.03
C PHE A 53 7.69 2.77 8.32
N PRO A 54 7.45 1.65 9.03
CA PRO A 54 6.70 1.70 10.28
C PRO A 54 7.32 2.68 11.27
N THR A 55 6.46 3.40 11.99
CA THR A 55 6.91 4.43 12.94
C THR A 55 7.62 3.82 14.15
N ASN A 56 8.44 4.61 14.81
CA ASN A 56 9.13 4.23 16.07
C ASN A 56 9.87 2.90 15.99
N SER A 57 10.49 2.65 14.84
CA SER A 57 11.22 1.43 14.58
C SER A 57 12.31 1.65 13.56
N THR A 58 13.20 0.68 13.44
CA THR A 58 14.23 0.64 12.42
C THR A 58 13.87 -0.43 11.41
N TYR A 59 13.78 -0.05 10.16
CA TYR A 59 13.51 -0.98 9.06
C TYR A 59 14.67 -1.98 8.91
N VAL A 60 14.33 -3.25 8.77
CA VAL A 60 15.31 -4.33 8.58
C VAL A 60 15.19 -4.92 7.17
N SER A 61 14.01 -5.42 6.82
CA SER A 61 13.79 -6.07 5.53
C SER A 61 12.32 -6.14 5.21
N SER A 62 12.02 -6.46 3.96
CA SER A 62 10.67 -6.75 3.53
C SER A 62 10.66 -7.80 2.43
N THR A 63 9.55 -8.54 2.34
CA THR A 63 9.34 -9.56 1.33
C THR A 63 7.93 -9.50 0.79
N LEU A 64 7.76 -9.93 -0.45
CA LEU A 64 6.46 -10.08 -1.10
C LEU A 64 6.22 -11.56 -1.36
N SER A 65 4.97 -12.00 -1.19
CA SER A 65 4.59 -13.40 -1.46
C SER A 65 3.18 -13.50 -1.98
N GLY A 66 2.94 -14.46 -2.84
CA GLY A 66 1.61 -14.75 -3.37
C GLY A 66 1.11 -13.67 -4.32
N GLY A 67 -0.24 -13.52 -4.36
CA GLY A 67 -0.88 -12.59 -5.26
C GLY A 67 -0.97 -13.14 -6.69
N THR A 68 -1.58 -12.35 -7.57
CA THR A 68 -1.76 -12.71 -8.98
C THR A 68 -0.87 -11.89 -9.91
N VAL A 69 -0.15 -10.92 -9.40
CA VAL A 69 0.73 -10.04 -10.18
C VAL A 69 2.15 -10.09 -9.63
N HIS A 70 3.09 -9.78 -10.50
CA HIS A 70 4.50 -9.68 -10.13
C HIS A 70 4.80 -8.27 -9.65
N ALA A 71 5.54 -8.17 -8.56
CA ALA A 71 5.93 -6.88 -8.00
C ALA A 71 7.31 -6.94 -7.38
N THR A 72 7.93 -5.80 -7.27
CA THR A 72 9.22 -5.61 -6.60
C THR A 72 9.07 -4.55 -5.51
N ILE A 73 9.98 -4.54 -4.55
CA ILE A 73 10.04 -3.54 -3.49
C ILE A 73 11.29 -2.70 -3.71
N ASP A 74 11.10 -1.37 -3.71
CA ASP A 74 12.19 -0.41 -3.75
C ASP A 74 12.18 0.38 -2.44
N THR A 75 13.27 0.32 -1.69
CA THR A 75 13.41 1.00 -0.40
C THR A 75 14.38 2.17 -0.44
N SER A 76 14.87 2.54 -1.61
CA SER A 76 15.88 3.58 -1.77
C SER A 76 15.41 4.97 -1.36
N GLY A 77 14.11 5.23 -1.37
CA GLY A 77 13.54 6.53 -1.03
C GLY A 77 13.17 6.70 0.45
N GLY A 78 13.58 5.81 1.35
CA GLY A 78 13.21 5.88 2.77
C GLY A 78 11.80 5.40 3.06
N ASN A 79 11.19 4.70 2.14
CA ASN A 79 9.89 4.05 2.27
C ASN A 79 9.91 2.74 1.48
N ALA A 80 8.87 1.93 1.62
CA ALA A 80 8.70 0.74 0.79
C ALA A 80 7.80 1.11 -0.40
N ALA A 81 8.37 1.16 -1.59
CA ALA A 81 7.64 1.35 -2.82
C ALA A 81 7.42 -0.02 -3.48
N ILE A 82 6.15 -0.44 -3.57
CA ILE A 82 5.78 -1.70 -4.20
C ILE A 82 5.43 -1.38 -5.65
N LYS A 83 6.22 -1.91 -6.56
CA LYS A 83 6.09 -1.66 -8.00
C LYS A 83 5.59 -2.90 -8.70
N VAL A 84 4.39 -2.84 -9.24
CA VAL A 84 3.84 -3.91 -10.06
C VAL A 84 4.48 -3.83 -11.44
N THR A 85 5.03 -4.95 -11.89
CA THR A 85 5.74 -5.00 -13.17
C THR A 85 4.84 -5.46 -14.32
N ASP A 86 3.68 -6.03 -14.02
CA ASP A 86 2.72 -6.47 -15.02
C ASP A 86 1.87 -5.32 -15.53
N ARG A 87 1.41 -5.45 -16.77
CA ARG A 87 0.27 -4.66 -17.26
C ARG A 87 -1.01 -5.33 -16.79
N LEU A 88 -1.96 -4.51 -16.33
CA LEU A 88 -3.24 -4.98 -15.83
C LEU A 88 -4.32 -4.63 -16.85
N PRO A 89 -4.90 -5.63 -17.54
CA PRO A 89 -5.89 -5.34 -18.57
C PRO A 89 -7.14 -4.67 -18.00
N GLY A 90 -7.75 -3.81 -18.79
CA GLY A 90 -9.07 -3.24 -18.44
C GLY A 90 -10.10 -4.35 -18.23
N GLY A 91 -10.92 -4.21 -17.20
CA GLY A 91 -11.92 -5.21 -16.81
C GLY A 91 -11.38 -6.38 -16.00
N SER A 92 -10.07 -6.47 -15.77
CA SER A 92 -9.49 -7.58 -15.02
C SER A 92 -9.48 -7.32 -13.52
N THR A 93 -9.39 -8.41 -12.77
CA THR A 93 -9.14 -8.37 -11.32
C THR A 93 -7.69 -8.74 -11.05
N PHE A 94 -7.18 -8.29 -9.92
CA PHE A 94 -5.82 -8.60 -9.51
C PHE A 94 -5.72 -8.64 -7.98
N THR A 95 -4.73 -9.35 -7.48
CA THR A 95 -4.39 -9.36 -6.06
C THR A 95 -2.90 -9.07 -5.93
N LEU A 96 -2.57 -8.03 -5.17
CA LEU A 96 -1.19 -7.70 -4.88
C LEU A 96 -0.56 -8.79 -4.02
N PRO A 97 0.75 -9.02 -4.16
CA PRO A 97 1.44 -9.89 -3.21
C PRO A 97 1.29 -9.38 -1.77
N ALA A 98 1.26 -10.30 -0.83
CA ALA A 98 1.28 -9.96 0.59
C ALA A 98 2.66 -9.39 0.94
N LEU A 99 2.66 -8.31 1.71
CA LEU A 99 3.88 -7.64 2.15
C LEU A 99 4.17 -8.01 3.60
N THR A 100 5.37 -8.52 3.86
CA THR A 100 5.89 -8.68 5.21
C THR A 100 7.00 -7.67 5.43
N VAL A 101 6.86 -6.85 6.45
CA VAL A 101 7.88 -5.87 6.85
C VAL A 101 8.46 -6.29 8.19
N ASN A 102 9.77 -6.40 8.24
CA ASN A 102 10.50 -6.72 9.46
C ASN A 102 11.19 -5.47 9.96
N VAL A 103 10.94 -5.13 11.21
CA VAL A 103 11.51 -3.96 11.87
C VAL A 103 12.07 -4.34 13.24
N LYS A 104 12.91 -3.47 13.76
CA LYS A 104 13.38 -3.51 15.14
C LYS A 104 12.68 -2.39 15.91
N ALA A 105 11.99 -2.73 16.98
CA ALA A 105 11.27 -1.75 17.78
C ALA A 105 12.23 -0.69 18.35
N GLY A 106 11.77 0.55 18.37
CA GLY A 106 12.46 1.64 19.05
C GLY A 106 12.28 1.55 20.57
N ASN A 107 12.46 2.66 21.25
CA ASN A 107 12.50 2.69 22.71
C ASN A 107 11.12 2.92 23.34
N SER A 108 10.21 3.57 22.63
CA SER A 108 8.92 3.95 23.18
C SER A 108 7.92 4.27 22.06
N GLY A 109 6.67 4.44 22.43
CA GLY A 109 5.60 4.81 21.52
C GLY A 109 4.92 3.62 20.89
N SER A 110 4.41 3.81 19.69
CA SER A 110 3.72 2.76 18.94
C SER A 110 4.32 2.64 17.54
N ILE A 111 4.42 1.41 17.08
CA ILE A 111 4.80 1.10 15.71
C ILE A 111 3.51 1.03 14.89
N THR A 112 3.33 1.97 13.98
CA THR A 112 2.15 2.00 13.12
C THR A 112 2.53 1.86 11.65
N THR A 113 1.63 1.28 10.88
CA THR A 113 1.75 1.17 9.43
C THR A 113 0.59 1.87 8.76
N THR A 114 0.84 2.46 7.61
CA THR A 114 -0.14 3.21 6.85
C THR A 114 0.20 3.19 5.36
N LEU A 115 -0.66 3.77 4.55
CA LEU A 115 -0.36 4.10 3.16
C LEU A 115 0.09 5.56 3.11
N ALA A 116 1.14 5.83 2.35
CA ALA A 116 1.61 7.20 2.14
C ALA A 116 0.61 8.02 1.34
N GLY A 117 0.82 9.30 1.35
CA GLY A 117 0.08 10.22 0.51
C GLY A 117 -0.77 11.18 1.31
N THR A 118 -0.61 12.44 1.00
CA THR A 118 -1.33 13.54 1.63
C THR A 118 -2.03 14.42 0.61
N SER A 119 -1.63 14.33 -0.64
CA SER A 119 -2.15 15.15 -1.74
C SER A 119 -1.79 14.52 -3.08
N TYR A 120 -2.28 15.08 -4.16
CA TYR A 120 -1.95 14.61 -5.50
C TYR A 120 -0.49 14.88 -5.87
N THR A 121 0.16 15.85 -5.26
CA THR A 121 1.59 16.12 -5.45
C THR A 121 2.48 15.29 -4.52
N ASN A 122 1.89 14.69 -3.50
CA ASN A 122 2.55 13.73 -2.62
C ASN A 122 1.68 12.48 -2.50
N PRO A 123 1.59 11.68 -3.58
CA PRO A 123 0.65 10.56 -3.64
C PRO A 123 1.16 9.32 -2.93
N GLY A 124 0.22 8.44 -2.59
CA GLY A 124 0.53 7.10 -2.06
C GLY A 124 0.39 6.01 -3.11
N LEU A 125 -0.28 6.30 -4.21
CA LEU A 125 -0.46 5.36 -5.31
C LEU A 125 -0.37 6.13 -6.62
N THR A 126 0.41 5.59 -7.55
CA THR A 126 0.52 6.13 -8.91
C THR A 126 0.37 5.02 -9.92
N MET A 127 -0.09 5.36 -11.10
CA MET A 127 -0.23 4.45 -12.22
C MET A 127 -0.29 5.22 -13.52
N VAL A 128 -0.16 4.51 -14.63
CA VAL A 128 -0.45 5.04 -15.96
C VAL A 128 -1.59 4.22 -16.54
N VAL A 129 -2.66 4.90 -16.90
CA VAL A 129 -3.82 4.29 -17.53
C VAL A 129 -3.70 4.50 -19.04
N ASN A 130 -3.71 3.39 -19.80
CA ASN A 130 -3.80 3.47 -21.25
C ASN A 130 -5.28 3.37 -21.65
N ALA A 131 -5.81 4.46 -22.19
CA ALA A 131 -7.23 4.58 -22.54
C ALA A 131 -7.40 4.80 -24.04
N GLN A 132 -8.49 4.26 -24.59
CA GLN A 132 -8.81 4.41 -26.00
C GLN A 132 -9.64 5.66 -26.20
N ALA A 133 -9.10 6.61 -26.95
CA ALA A 133 -9.78 7.86 -27.34
C ALA A 133 -10.01 7.84 -28.84
N GLY A 134 -11.17 7.36 -29.28
CA GLY A 134 -11.46 7.15 -30.69
C GLY A 134 -10.48 6.16 -31.32
N PRO A 135 -9.79 6.56 -32.42
CA PRO A 135 -8.80 5.67 -33.04
C PRO A 135 -7.44 5.67 -32.35
N PHE A 136 -7.26 6.46 -31.29
CA PHE A 136 -5.97 6.63 -30.64
C PHE A 136 -5.98 6.09 -29.22
N ALA A 137 -4.87 5.49 -28.81
CA ALA A 137 -4.62 5.15 -27.42
C ALA A 137 -3.82 6.28 -26.77
N VAL A 138 -4.21 6.69 -25.57
CA VAL A 138 -3.54 7.75 -24.81
C VAL A 138 -3.11 7.21 -23.46
N ASN A 139 -1.97 7.67 -22.98
CA ASN A 139 -1.47 7.34 -21.66
C ASN A 139 -1.79 8.49 -20.71
N VAL A 140 -2.46 8.16 -19.61
CA VAL A 140 -2.90 9.12 -18.62
C VAL A 140 -2.25 8.79 -17.30
N PRO A 141 -1.34 9.64 -16.78
CA PRO A 141 -0.84 9.44 -15.42
C PRO A 141 -1.94 9.69 -14.40
N VAL A 142 -1.99 8.86 -13.38
CA VAL A 142 -2.98 8.97 -12.30
C VAL A 142 -2.24 8.93 -10.97
N SER A 143 -2.57 9.88 -10.10
CA SER A 143 -2.05 9.94 -8.73
C SER A 143 -3.21 9.89 -7.76
N CYS A 144 -3.04 9.12 -6.69
CA CYS A 144 -4.05 8.93 -5.67
C CYS A 144 -3.45 9.13 -4.28
N TYR A 145 -4.26 9.58 -3.34
CA TYR A 145 -3.89 9.57 -1.93
C TYR A 145 -5.07 9.10 -1.09
N PRO A 146 -4.81 8.47 0.08
CA PRO A 146 -5.90 8.00 0.91
C PRO A 146 -6.52 9.16 1.69
N SER A 147 -7.85 9.12 1.84
CA SER A 147 -8.57 10.10 2.64
C SER A 147 -9.75 9.42 3.33
N PRO A 148 -9.73 9.30 4.66
CA PRO A 148 -8.61 9.62 5.57
C PRO A 148 -7.46 8.64 5.43
N ALA A 149 -6.28 9.03 5.95
CA ALA A 149 -5.14 8.13 5.97
C ALA A 149 -5.41 6.96 6.91
N PRO A 150 -5.32 5.71 6.43
CA PRO A 150 -5.61 4.55 7.26
C PRO A 150 -4.43 4.18 8.15
N ILE A 151 -4.71 3.56 9.29
CA ILE A 151 -3.71 2.87 10.09
C ILE A 151 -4.01 1.38 9.99
N PHE A 152 -3.08 0.62 9.44
CA PHE A 152 -3.29 -0.82 9.21
C PHE A 152 -2.94 -1.67 10.42
N THR A 153 -1.87 -1.33 11.13
CA THR A 153 -1.44 -2.04 12.33
C THR A 153 -0.92 -1.06 13.37
N THR A 154 -1.03 -1.45 14.63
CA THR A 154 -0.46 -0.72 15.77
C THR A 154 0.13 -1.72 16.73
N THR A 155 1.41 -1.54 17.06
CA THR A 155 2.12 -2.34 18.05
C THR A 155 2.64 -1.40 19.13
N ALA A 156 2.18 -1.55 20.36
CA ALA A 156 2.65 -0.75 21.47
C ALA A 156 4.03 -1.23 21.93
N ILE A 157 4.97 -0.30 22.04
CA ILE A 157 6.28 -0.60 22.63
C ILE A 157 6.16 -0.43 24.13
N THR A 158 6.21 -1.57 24.84
CA THR A 158 6.08 -1.56 26.29
C THR A 158 7.44 -1.83 26.91
N PRO A 159 7.94 -0.94 27.83
CA PRO A 159 9.18 -1.20 28.53
C PRO A 159 9.04 -2.49 29.31
N GLY A 160 9.83 -3.47 28.89
CA GLY A 160 9.38 -4.76 29.13
C GLY A 160 9.83 -5.47 30.34
N LYS A 161 9.00 -6.33 30.73
CA LYS A 161 9.36 -7.53 31.45
C LYS A 161 9.94 -8.49 30.42
N ALA A 162 11.25 -8.57 30.36
CA ALA A 162 12.00 -9.38 29.39
C ALA A 162 11.65 -10.89 29.44
N GLN A 163 10.77 -11.29 30.33
CA GLN A 163 10.39 -12.68 30.52
C GLN A 163 8.95 -12.98 30.18
N GLN A 164 8.21 -12.01 29.63
CA GLN A 164 6.87 -12.29 29.13
C GLN A 164 6.97 -13.14 27.87
N ALA A 165 6.13 -14.19 27.80
CA ALA A 165 6.02 -14.97 26.59
C ALA A 165 5.59 -14.05 25.43
N PRO A 166 6.09 -14.29 24.20
CA PRO A 166 5.65 -13.53 23.06
C PRO A 166 4.14 -13.61 22.91
N GLN A 167 3.49 -12.46 22.75
CA GLN A 167 2.06 -12.45 22.46
C GLN A 167 1.82 -12.91 21.02
N PRO A 168 0.76 -13.70 20.78
CA PRO A 168 0.38 -14.03 19.44
C PRO A 168 0.04 -12.76 18.65
N ALA A 169 0.32 -12.80 17.37
CA ALA A 169 -0.11 -11.74 16.49
C ALA A 169 -1.63 -11.62 16.51
N ALA A 170 -2.13 -10.39 16.69
CA ALA A 170 -3.56 -10.12 16.66
C ALA A 170 -3.92 -9.56 15.29
N PRO A 171 -4.87 -10.17 14.57
CA PRO A 171 -5.31 -9.60 13.33
C PRO A 171 -6.01 -8.27 13.60
N SER A 172 -5.65 -7.24 12.83
CA SER A 172 -6.38 -5.99 12.83
C SER A 172 -7.65 -6.15 12.00
N ALA A 173 -8.68 -5.37 12.31
CA ALA A 173 -9.86 -5.30 11.45
C ALA A 173 -9.43 -4.86 10.04
N PRO A 174 -10.07 -5.38 8.97
CA PRO A 174 -9.76 -4.91 7.63
C PRO A 174 -9.90 -3.40 7.54
N GLY A 175 -8.84 -2.73 7.11
CA GLY A 175 -8.86 -1.29 6.90
C GLY A 175 -9.48 -0.98 5.55
N ALA A 176 -10.67 -0.39 5.54
CA ALA A 176 -11.27 0.13 4.34
C ALA A 176 -10.96 1.62 4.23
N PHE A 177 -10.48 2.04 3.09
CA PHE A 177 -10.16 3.43 2.85
C PHE A 177 -10.42 3.80 1.39
N THR A 178 -10.60 5.09 1.16
CA THR A 178 -10.87 5.62 -0.17
C THR A 178 -9.66 6.36 -0.67
N LEU A 179 -9.25 6.06 -1.89
CA LEU A 179 -8.24 6.80 -2.62
C LEU A 179 -8.91 7.87 -3.47
N LEU A 180 -8.37 9.09 -3.42
CA LEU A 180 -8.83 10.18 -4.26
C LEU A 180 -7.89 10.29 -5.46
N PRO A 181 -8.34 9.93 -6.66
CA PRO A 181 -7.53 10.00 -7.85
C PRO A 181 -7.57 11.40 -8.48
N GLU A 182 -6.48 11.78 -9.10
CA GLU A 182 -6.41 12.92 -10.00
C GLU A 182 -5.81 12.47 -11.32
N LEU A 183 -6.47 12.82 -12.42
CA LEU A 183 -5.96 12.54 -13.75
C LEU A 183 -4.87 13.54 -14.10
N GLY A 184 -3.70 13.02 -14.50
CA GLY A 184 -2.53 13.85 -14.83
C GLY A 184 -2.56 14.44 -16.23
N LEU A 185 -3.71 14.93 -16.69
CA LEU A 185 -3.84 15.51 -18.02
C LEU A 185 -3.51 17.01 -18.08
N GLY A 186 -3.17 17.62 -16.96
CA GLY A 186 -2.80 19.04 -16.93
C GLY A 186 -3.95 20.01 -17.13
N GLN A 187 -5.13 19.52 -17.44
CA GLN A 187 -6.30 20.37 -17.52
C GLN A 187 -7.25 20.07 -16.43
N ALA A 188 -6.81 19.57 -15.36
CA ALA A 188 -7.66 19.41 -14.20
C ALA A 188 -8.24 20.76 -13.90
N GLN A 189 -9.46 20.90 -13.96
CA GLN A 189 -10.10 22.17 -13.87
C GLN A 189 -11.13 22.14 -12.82
#